data_d739d1cca1cfeee97b288dc30e223f25
#
_entry.id   d739d1cca1cfeee97b288dc30e223f25
#
_cell.length_a   1.000
_cell.length_b   1.000
_cell.length_c   1.000
_cell.angle_alpha   90.00
_cell.angle_beta   90.00
_cell.angle_gamma   90.00
#
_symmetry.space_group_name_H-M   'P 1'
#
loop_
_entity.id
_entity.type
_entity.pdbx_description
1 polymer ?
#
loop_
_entity_poly.entity_id
_entity_poly.type
_entity_poly.pdbx_seq_one_letter_code
_entity_poly.pdbx_strand_id
1 'polypeptide(L)'
;MKTRIRRITSLLLSFSLLGALTLPAAASEALGEDMSAKDTVIHQETQLSTNVFWSTAYSDLRTENLITYPPNKTVTPIVTYGDVLTDRSSVAAMAGTLETEGYRVVAGINGDFYNVSTGLPIGLVITDGVLRSSDAGYYAIGFRADGTAVLGKPGVKVSVDLGYAVDDGSGSPVELIRPVIAVNKARTNSGVFLYTYDFNALPILMLLFLTTSSGLAL
;
A
#
# COMPACT_ATOMS: atom_id res chain seq x y z
N MET A 1 49.80 51.16 19.82
CA MET A 1 49.42 50.61 21.14
C MET A 1 48.32 49.61 20.91
N LYS A 2 48.61 48.39 21.22
CA LYS A 2 48.04 47.15 20.77
C LYS A 2 46.86 46.64 21.63
N THR A 3 45.85 46.06 20.94
CA THR A 3 45.25 44.77 21.24
C THR A 3 44.36 44.66 22.48
N ARG A 4 43.09 44.38 22.20
CA ARG A 4 42.32 43.25 22.80
C ARG A 4 40.83 43.36 22.44
N ILE A 5 40.45 42.87 21.29
CA ILE A 5 39.09 42.47 21.00
C ILE A 5 39.18 41.18 20.19
N ARG A 6 39.20 40.06 20.86
CA ARG A 6 38.92 38.75 20.31
C ARG A 6 38.65 37.81 21.46
N ARG A 7 37.42 37.43 21.67
CA ARG A 7 36.92 36.22 22.32
C ARG A 7 35.54 36.44 22.93
N ILE A 8 34.54 36.77 22.17
CA ILE A 8 33.14 36.55 22.54
C ILE A 8 32.36 36.35 21.25
N THR A 9 32.52 35.23 20.59
CA THR A 9 31.66 34.84 19.44
C THR A 9 31.63 33.33 19.22
N SER A 10 31.74 32.55 20.27
CA SER A 10 31.65 31.08 20.14
C SER A 10 30.79 30.40 21.20
N LEU A 11 29.82 31.11 21.77
CA LEU A 11 28.94 30.53 22.81
C LEU A 11 27.45 30.72 22.56
N LEU A 12 27.04 30.96 21.30
CA LEU A 12 25.62 31.13 20.95
C LEU A 12 25.14 30.20 19.84
N LEU A 13 25.88 29.13 19.52
CA LEU A 13 25.48 28.19 18.47
C LEU A 13 25.21 26.75 18.97
N SER A 14 25.09 26.55 20.28
CA SER A 14 24.90 25.19 20.84
C SER A 14 23.55 24.98 21.53
N PHE A 15 22.58 25.88 21.36
CA PHE A 15 21.30 25.76 22.09
C PHE A 15 20.06 25.62 21.21
N SER A 16 20.21 25.40 19.90
CA SER A 16 19.06 25.29 18.99
C SER A 16 18.86 23.90 18.38
N LEU A 17 19.44 22.82 18.93
CA LEU A 17 19.28 21.48 18.40
C LEU A 17 18.66 20.47 19.39
N LEU A 18 18.05 20.93 20.47
CA LEU A 18 17.37 20.04 21.43
C LEU A 18 15.85 20.28 21.53
N GLY A 19 15.25 20.92 20.53
CA GLY A 19 13.85 21.32 20.55
C GLY A 19 12.95 20.69 19.50
N ALA A 20 13.28 19.51 18.96
CA ALA A 20 12.48 18.96 17.86
C ALA A 20 12.28 17.44 17.95
N LEU A 21 11.94 16.91 19.12
CA LEU A 21 11.49 15.51 19.24
C LEU A 21 10.48 15.36 20.40
N THR A 22 9.49 16.23 20.42
CA THR A 22 8.25 15.95 21.15
C THR A 22 7.10 16.07 20.14
N LEU A 23 6.88 15.02 19.39
CA LEU A 23 5.65 14.73 18.67
C LEU A 23 5.12 13.42 19.22
N PRO A 24 3.84 13.25 19.32
CA PRO A 24 2.73 14.12 19.64
C PRO A 24 1.75 13.46 20.61
N ALA A 25 1.48 14.08 21.70
CA ALA A 25 0.28 13.77 22.47
C ALA A 25 -1.01 14.34 21.82
N ALA A 26 -0.90 15.01 20.67
CA ALA A 26 -2.03 15.75 20.09
C ALA A 26 -3.01 14.89 19.25
N ALA A 27 -2.69 13.64 18.94
CA ALA A 27 -3.62 12.79 18.16
C ALA A 27 -4.67 12.12 19.04
N SER A 28 -4.36 11.82 20.30
CA SER A 28 -5.27 11.12 21.20
C SER A 28 -6.41 12.04 21.70
N GLU A 29 -6.14 13.31 21.97
CA GLU A 29 -7.18 14.27 22.39
C GLU A 29 -8.30 14.43 21.34
N ALA A 30 -7.96 14.28 20.04
CA ALA A 30 -8.94 14.37 18.97
C ALA A 30 -9.89 13.15 18.90
N LEU A 31 -9.51 12.02 19.49
CA LEU A 31 -10.30 10.79 19.48
C LEU A 31 -11.20 10.64 20.69
N GLY A 32 -10.83 11.24 21.82
CA GLY A 32 -11.59 11.20 23.08
C GLY A 32 -10.68 11.23 24.31
N GLU A 33 -11.22 10.84 25.46
CA GLU A 33 -10.49 10.81 26.73
C GLU A 33 -9.62 9.56 26.83
N ASP A 34 -8.31 9.74 27.05
CA ASP A 34 -7.37 8.63 27.22
C ASP A 34 -7.60 7.90 28.55
N MET A 35 -7.82 6.60 28.45
CA MET A 35 -8.00 5.72 29.59
C MET A 35 -6.73 4.95 29.93
N SER A 36 -5.98 4.52 28.94
CA SER A 36 -4.67 3.89 29.12
C SER A 36 -3.84 3.94 27.84
N ALA A 37 -2.54 3.99 27.99
CA ALA A 37 -1.58 3.93 26.90
C ALA A 37 -0.45 2.96 27.26
N LYS A 38 -0.01 2.16 26.28
CA LYS A 38 1.09 1.23 26.43
C LYS A 38 1.94 1.24 25.18
N ASP A 39 3.23 1.50 25.33
CA ASP A 39 4.24 1.40 24.30
C ASP A 39 5.07 0.14 24.48
N THR A 40 5.32 -0.56 23.39
CA THR A 40 6.15 -1.75 23.37
C THR A 40 7.10 -1.69 22.18
N VAL A 41 8.40 -1.67 22.45
CA VAL A 41 9.42 -1.83 21.40
C VAL A 41 9.38 -3.28 20.95
N ILE A 42 9.10 -3.49 19.67
CA ILE A 42 9.01 -4.82 19.08
C ILE A 42 10.37 -5.26 18.56
N HIS A 43 10.98 -4.47 17.69
CA HIS A 43 12.26 -4.77 17.08
C HIS A 43 12.89 -3.52 16.46
N GLN A 44 14.16 -3.23 16.78
CA GLN A 44 14.96 -2.17 16.17
C GLN A 44 14.21 -0.85 15.95
N GLU A 45 13.79 -0.21 17.04
CA GLU A 45 13.05 1.05 17.04
C GLU A 45 11.62 0.97 16.46
N THR A 46 11.19 -0.20 15.97
CA THR A 46 9.79 -0.43 15.65
C THR A 46 8.99 -0.58 16.93
N GLN A 47 7.96 0.22 17.08
CA GLN A 47 7.17 0.32 18.30
C GLN A 47 5.70 0.06 18.00
N LEU A 48 5.05 -0.70 18.88
CA LEU A 48 3.60 -0.82 18.95
C LEU A 48 3.11 0.03 20.12
N SER A 49 2.29 1.02 19.82
CA SER A 49 1.55 1.79 20.79
C SER A 49 0.10 1.31 20.82
N THR A 50 -0.39 0.91 21.98
CA THR A 50 -1.79 0.54 22.19
C THR A 50 -2.43 1.54 23.14
N ASN A 51 -3.42 2.28 22.63
CA ASN A 51 -4.14 3.29 23.39
C ASN A 51 -5.60 2.85 23.54
N VAL A 52 -6.13 2.94 24.75
CA VAL A 52 -7.56 2.77 25.01
C VAL A 52 -8.11 4.12 25.42
N PHE A 53 -9.15 4.56 24.75
CA PHE A 53 -9.78 5.85 24.98
C PHE A 53 -11.30 5.75 24.96
N TRP A 54 -11.95 6.66 25.69
CA TRP A 54 -13.39 6.83 25.61
C TRP A 54 -13.74 7.75 24.45
N SER A 55 -14.35 7.21 23.42
CA SER A 55 -14.78 7.99 22.27
C SER A 55 -16.08 8.72 22.55
N THR A 56 -16.05 10.04 22.57
CA THR A 56 -17.26 10.89 22.70
C THR A 56 -18.16 10.78 21.50
N ALA A 57 -17.61 10.54 20.31
CA ALA A 57 -18.37 10.40 19.06
C ALA A 57 -19.23 9.13 19.04
N TYR A 58 -18.78 8.05 19.69
CA TYR A 58 -19.47 6.76 19.69
C TYR A 58 -20.01 6.37 21.06
N SER A 59 -19.69 7.13 22.10
CA SER A 59 -20.04 6.84 23.51
C SER A 59 -19.64 5.40 23.91
N ASP A 60 -18.40 5.02 23.59
CA ASP A 60 -17.89 3.66 23.75
C ASP A 60 -16.37 3.66 23.95
N LEU A 61 -15.83 2.60 24.56
CA LEU A 61 -14.40 2.38 24.65
C LEU A 61 -13.87 1.92 23.29
N ARG A 62 -12.81 2.56 22.84
CA ARG A 62 -12.09 2.24 21.61
C ARG A 62 -10.64 1.92 21.90
N THR A 63 -10.06 1.09 21.03
CA THR A 63 -8.65 0.76 21.07
C THR A 63 -8.00 1.19 19.77
N GLU A 64 -6.94 1.97 19.87
CA GLU A 64 -6.04 2.30 18.79
C GLU A 64 -4.77 1.47 18.90
N ASN A 65 -4.35 0.84 17.82
CA ASN A 65 -3.06 0.19 17.72
C ASN A 65 -2.26 0.91 16.64
N LEU A 66 -1.16 1.55 17.02
CA LEU A 66 -0.27 2.30 16.15
C LEU A 66 1.08 1.60 16.06
N ILE A 67 1.51 1.28 14.84
CA ILE A 67 2.86 0.80 14.59
C ILE A 67 3.69 1.97 14.09
N THR A 68 4.68 2.38 14.88
CA THR A 68 5.68 3.37 14.48
C THR A 68 6.91 2.63 13.98
N TYR A 69 7.30 2.95 12.76
CA TYR A 69 8.37 2.30 12.04
C TYR A 69 9.31 3.35 11.44
N PRO A 70 10.57 3.42 11.86
CA PRO A 70 11.57 4.27 11.21
C PRO A 70 12.12 3.57 9.97
N PRO A 71 12.21 4.25 8.82
CA PRO A 71 12.83 3.69 7.64
C PRO A 71 14.27 3.26 7.92
N ASN A 72 14.56 2.00 7.71
CA ASN A 72 15.93 1.47 7.87
C ASN A 72 16.13 0.27 6.94
N LYS A 73 17.37 -0.26 6.90
CA LYS A 73 17.71 -1.39 6.04
C LYS A 73 17.37 -2.76 6.63
N THR A 74 16.99 -2.81 7.90
CA THR A 74 16.78 -4.06 8.63
C THR A 74 15.32 -4.43 8.73
N VAL A 75 14.44 -3.41 8.82
CA VAL A 75 12.98 -3.59 8.85
C VAL A 75 12.41 -2.90 7.62
N THR A 76 11.74 -3.65 6.76
CA THR A 76 11.19 -3.16 5.49
C THR A 76 9.71 -3.49 5.41
N PRO A 77 8.84 -2.56 5.01
CA PRO A 77 7.44 -2.86 4.77
C PRO A 77 7.27 -3.72 3.51
N ILE A 78 6.43 -4.74 3.62
CA ILE A 78 6.06 -5.63 2.51
C ILE A 78 4.55 -5.56 2.34
N VAL A 79 4.09 -5.48 1.09
CA VAL A 79 2.69 -5.65 0.74
C VAL A 79 2.48 -7.10 0.34
N THR A 80 1.57 -7.80 1.02
CA THR A 80 1.27 -9.20 0.74
C THR A 80 -0.24 -9.44 0.74
N TYR A 81 -0.64 -10.57 0.19
CA TYR A 81 -1.99 -11.12 0.20
C TYR A 81 -1.87 -12.64 0.43
N GLY A 82 -2.99 -13.37 0.51
CA GLY A 82 -2.97 -14.82 0.59
C GLY A 82 -2.40 -15.51 -0.65
N ASP A 83 -2.65 -16.77 -0.84
CA ASP A 83 -2.15 -17.55 -2.00
C ASP A 83 -2.61 -16.95 -3.33
N VAL A 84 -3.78 -16.36 -3.35
CA VAL A 84 -4.35 -15.62 -4.48
C VAL A 84 -5.07 -14.36 -3.99
N LEU A 85 -5.35 -13.41 -4.90
CA LEU A 85 -5.98 -12.14 -4.56
C LEU A 85 -7.39 -12.27 -3.95
N THR A 86 -8.10 -13.34 -4.25
CA THR A 86 -9.44 -13.61 -3.70
C THR A 86 -9.42 -14.37 -2.38
N ASP A 87 -8.23 -14.74 -1.92
CA ASP A 87 -8.08 -15.39 -0.63
C ASP A 87 -8.35 -14.41 0.53
N ARG A 88 -8.96 -14.94 1.58
CA ARG A 88 -9.35 -14.19 2.79
C ARG A 88 -8.52 -14.61 3.99
N SER A 89 -7.24 -14.72 3.79
CA SER A 89 -6.31 -15.08 4.85
C SER A 89 -6.23 -14.00 5.93
N SER A 90 -6.06 -14.42 7.17
CA SER A 90 -5.80 -13.49 8.26
C SER A 90 -4.38 -12.92 8.17
N VAL A 91 -4.17 -11.75 8.77
CA VAL A 91 -2.82 -11.15 8.88
C VAL A 91 -1.82 -12.14 9.50
N ALA A 92 -2.24 -12.91 10.50
CA ALA A 92 -1.39 -13.92 11.14
C ALA A 92 -1.04 -15.09 10.19
N ALA A 93 -1.98 -15.52 9.34
CA ALA A 93 -1.70 -16.56 8.36
C ALA A 93 -0.73 -16.07 7.29
N MET A 94 -0.93 -14.85 6.77
CA MET A 94 0.00 -14.22 5.81
C MET A 94 1.40 -14.04 6.40
N ALA A 95 1.49 -13.64 7.68
CA ALA A 95 2.76 -13.56 8.39
C ALA A 95 3.46 -14.93 8.44
N GLY A 96 2.71 -15.99 8.77
CA GLY A 96 3.25 -17.37 8.79
C GLY A 96 3.77 -17.81 7.42
N THR A 97 3.09 -17.48 6.33
CA THR A 97 3.58 -17.76 4.97
C THR A 97 4.91 -17.06 4.71
N LEU A 98 5.00 -15.76 4.99
CA LEU A 98 6.24 -14.99 4.82
C LEU A 98 7.40 -15.58 5.67
N GLU A 99 7.12 -16.07 6.88
CA GLU A 99 8.14 -16.70 7.71
C GLU A 99 8.65 -18.02 7.12
N THR A 100 7.80 -18.78 6.43
CA THR A 100 8.25 -19.97 5.68
C THR A 100 9.13 -19.65 4.49
N GLU A 101 8.99 -18.45 3.93
CA GLU A 101 9.83 -17.91 2.85
C GLU A 101 11.14 -17.31 3.34
N GLY A 102 11.38 -17.31 4.66
CA GLY A 102 12.62 -16.86 5.29
C GLY A 102 12.59 -15.42 5.81
N TYR A 103 11.46 -14.75 5.76
CA TYR A 103 11.28 -13.45 6.41
C TYR A 103 11.09 -13.63 7.92
N ARG A 104 11.42 -12.61 8.68
CA ARG A 104 11.01 -12.48 10.08
C ARG A 104 9.98 -11.37 10.18
N VAL A 105 8.73 -11.72 10.36
CA VAL A 105 7.66 -10.74 10.47
C VAL A 105 7.68 -10.08 11.85
N VAL A 106 7.79 -8.77 11.88
CA VAL A 106 7.85 -7.96 13.11
C VAL A 106 6.46 -7.49 13.52
N ALA A 107 5.67 -7.04 12.55
CA ALA A 107 4.31 -6.55 12.75
C ALA A 107 3.52 -6.67 11.45
N GLY A 108 2.20 -6.63 11.54
CA GLY A 108 1.32 -6.65 10.39
C GLY A 108 0.03 -5.87 10.65
N ILE A 109 -0.50 -5.28 9.59
CA ILE A 109 -1.74 -4.52 9.59
C ILE A 109 -2.51 -4.76 8.30
N ASN A 110 -3.84 -4.67 8.35
CA ASN A 110 -4.66 -4.73 7.15
C ASN A 110 -4.36 -3.51 6.24
N GLY A 111 -4.12 -3.78 4.96
CA GLY A 111 -3.74 -2.74 4.00
C GLY A 111 -4.89 -2.16 3.21
N ASP A 112 -5.96 -2.93 2.95
CA ASP A 112 -7.08 -2.48 2.10
C ASP A 112 -8.40 -3.11 2.53
N PHE A 113 -9.51 -2.50 2.07
CA PHE A 113 -10.82 -3.12 2.08
C PHE A 113 -10.98 -4.07 0.89
N TYR A 114 -11.82 -5.07 1.06
CA TYR A 114 -12.11 -6.05 0.02
C TYR A 114 -13.62 -6.33 -0.06
N ASN A 115 -14.08 -6.84 -1.18
CA ASN A 115 -15.42 -7.31 -1.35
C ASN A 115 -15.60 -8.62 -0.55
N VAL A 116 -16.41 -8.57 0.50
CA VAL A 116 -16.56 -9.71 1.44
C VAL A 116 -17.16 -10.96 0.79
N SER A 117 -17.89 -10.85 -0.33
CA SER A 117 -18.46 -11.99 -1.04
C SER A 117 -17.48 -12.65 -1.98
N THR A 118 -16.57 -11.89 -2.58
CA THR A 118 -15.64 -12.38 -3.61
C THR A 118 -14.18 -12.46 -3.13
N GLY A 119 -13.81 -11.78 -2.05
CA GLY A 119 -12.44 -11.64 -1.59
C GLY A 119 -11.62 -10.60 -2.36
N LEU A 120 -12.15 -10.03 -3.45
CA LEU A 120 -11.41 -9.10 -4.30
C LEU A 120 -11.04 -7.80 -3.59
N PRO A 121 -9.77 -7.35 -3.66
CA PRO A 121 -9.36 -6.05 -3.16
C PRO A 121 -10.12 -4.92 -3.88
N ILE A 122 -10.46 -3.87 -3.13
CA ILE A 122 -11.14 -2.69 -3.71
C ILE A 122 -10.12 -1.77 -4.35
N GLY A 123 -9.00 -1.52 -3.71
CA GLY A 123 -7.96 -0.60 -4.14
C GLY A 123 -6.86 -1.22 -5.00
N LEU A 124 -5.79 -0.47 -5.13
CA LEU A 124 -4.56 -0.86 -5.81
C LEU A 124 -3.77 -1.85 -4.97
N VAL A 125 -3.30 -2.92 -5.59
CA VAL A 125 -2.32 -3.83 -4.98
C VAL A 125 -1.13 -3.96 -5.92
N ILE A 126 0.05 -3.59 -5.41
CA ILE A 126 1.34 -3.81 -6.07
C ILE A 126 2.23 -4.52 -5.05
N THR A 127 2.80 -5.64 -5.43
CA THR A 127 3.80 -6.36 -4.63
C THR A 127 4.95 -6.78 -5.53
N ASP A 128 6.16 -6.66 -5.04
CA ASP A 128 7.40 -6.94 -5.79
C ASP A 128 7.50 -6.21 -7.14
N GLY A 129 6.96 -4.96 -7.18
CA GLY A 129 6.92 -4.17 -8.40
C GLY A 129 5.89 -4.62 -9.44
N VAL A 130 5.08 -5.65 -9.14
CA VAL A 130 4.07 -6.19 -10.06
C VAL A 130 2.68 -5.72 -9.67
N LEU A 131 1.94 -5.19 -10.65
CA LEU A 131 0.55 -4.81 -10.48
C LEU A 131 -0.33 -6.04 -10.33
N ARG A 132 -0.88 -6.25 -9.15
CA ARG A 132 -1.76 -7.39 -8.83
C ARG A 132 -3.24 -7.02 -8.93
N SER A 133 -3.61 -5.82 -8.54
CA SER A 133 -4.98 -5.31 -8.63
C SER A 133 -4.95 -3.84 -8.99
N SER A 134 -5.73 -3.43 -9.98
CA SER A 134 -5.69 -2.06 -10.49
C SER A 134 -6.35 -1.06 -9.54
N ASP A 135 -5.95 0.20 -9.74
CA ASP A 135 -6.48 1.35 -9.04
C ASP A 135 -8.00 1.51 -9.24
N ALA A 136 -8.69 1.93 -8.19
CA ALA A 136 -10.10 2.32 -8.21
C ALA A 136 -10.31 3.82 -7.89
N GLY A 137 -9.26 4.63 -8.04
CA GLY A 137 -9.30 6.09 -7.81
C GLY A 137 -9.18 6.49 -6.33
N TYR A 138 -8.86 5.57 -5.44
CA TYR A 138 -8.64 5.83 -4.03
C TYR A 138 -7.19 6.26 -3.74
N TYR A 139 -6.97 6.80 -2.55
CA TYR A 139 -5.62 6.98 -2.04
C TYR A 139 -4.96 5.63 -1.81
N ALA A 140 -3.69 5.54 -2.16
CA ALA A 140 -2.84 4.38 -1.90
C ALA A 140 -1.59 4.81 -1.15
N ILE A 141 -1.10 3.96 -0.27
CA ILE A 141 0.22 4.08 0.34
C ILE A 141 1.18 3.17 -0.41
N GLY A 142 2.32 3.69 -0.77
CA GLY A 142 3.41 2.92 -1.40
C GLY A 142 4.68 3.04 -0.58
N PHE A 143 5.50 2.01 -0.61
CA PHE A 143 6.78 1.98 0.08
C PHE A 143 7.92 1.90 -0.94
N ARG A 144 8.93 2.74 -0.75
CA ARG A 144 10.16 2.70 -1.55
C ARG A 144 11.11 1.64 -1.01
N ALA A 145 12.12 1.31 -1.80
CA ALA A 145 13.16 0.36 -1.41
C ALA A 145 13.97 0.81 -0.17
N ASP A 146 14.01 2.10 0.13
CA ASP A 146 14.62 2.66 1.33
C ASP A 146 13.70 2.62 2.57
N GLY A 147 12.49 2.07 2.43
CA GLY A 147 11.48 1.97 3.48
C GLY A 147 10.63 3.22 3.66
N THR A 148 10.89 4.32 2.93
CA THR A 148 10.05 5.52 3.03
C THR A 148 8.69 5.32 2.38
N ALA A 149 7.66 5.90 2.99
CA ALA A 149 6.30 5.83 2.49
C ALA A 149 5.95 7.03 1.61
N VAL A 150 5.09 6.80 0.63
CA VAL A 150 4.44 7.84 -0.18
C VAL A 150 2.93 7.60 -0.17
N LEU A 151 2.16 8.67 -0.06
CA LEU A 151 0.71 8.63 -0.08
C LEU A 151 0.19 9.46 -1.25
N GLY A 152 -0.73 8.91 -2.02
CA GLY A 152 -1.29 9.64 -3.17
C GLY A 152 -2.35 8.83 -3.92
N LYS A 153 -2.86 9.43 -5.00
CA LYS A 153 -3.72 8.75 -5.98
C LYS A 153 -2.86 8.39 -7.19
N PRO A 154 -2.49 7.13 -7.38
CA PRO A 154 -1.49 6.75 -8.39
C PRO A 154 -1.98 6.94 -9.83
N GLY A 155 -3.28 6.80 -10.11
CA GLY A 155 -3.83 7.00 -11.44
C GLY A 155 -3.24 6.04 -12.48
N VAL A 156 -3.11 4.77 -12.13
CA VAL A 156 -2.46 3.75 -12.98
C VAL A 156 -3.25 3.54 -14.27
N LYS A 157 -2.56 3.61 -15.41
CA LYS A 157 -3.09 3.30 -16.73
C LYS A 157 -2.39 2.08 -17.28
N VAL A 158 -3.15 1.12 -17.78
CA VAL A 158 -2.65 -0.12 -18.37
C VAL A 158 -3.17 -0.25 -19.79
N SER A 159 -2.33 -0.71 -20.68
CA SER A 159 -2.73 -1.10 -22.05
C SER A 159 -2.17 -2.48 -22.36
N VAL A 160 -2.82 -3.19 -23.26
CA VAL A 160 -2.34 -4.44 -23.82
C VAL A 160 -2.03 -4.22 -25.29
N ASP A 161 -0.84 -4.65 -25.69
CA ASP A 161 -0.45 -4.81 -27.09
C ASP A 161 -0.72 -6.26 -27.46
N LEU A 162 -1.55 -6.48 -28.48
CA LEU A 162 -1.93 -7.81 -28.94
C LEU A 162 -0.87 -8.45 -29.85
N GLY A 163 0.23 -7.74 -30.10
CA GLY A 163 1.39 -8.26 -30.84
C GLY A 163 1.14 -8.47 -32.32
N TYR A 164 0.09 -7.88 -32.88
CA TYR A 164 -0.17 -7.90 -34.34
C TYR A 164 -0.75 -6.58 -34.81
N ALA A 165 -0.52 -6.28 -36.06
CA ALA A 165 -1.09 -5.13 -36.75
C ALA A 165 -2.28 -5.54 -37.60
N VAL A 166 -3.25 -4.68 -37.69
CA VAL A 166 -4.46 -4.84 -38.50
C VAL A 166 -4.38 -3.90 -39.69
N ASP A 167 -4.67 -4.39 -40.89
CA ASP A 167 -4.91 -3.51 -42.03
C ASP A 167 -6.33 -2.94 -41.94
N ASP A 168 -6.42 -1.65 -41.66
CA ASP A 168 -7.67 -0.90 -41.58
C ASP A 168 -8.12 -0.30 -42.94
N GLY A 169 -7.39 -0.65 -44.02
CA GLY A 169 -7.63 -0.13 -45.37
C GLY A 169 -6.94 1.22 -45.62
N SER A 170 -6.16 1.75 -44.67
CA SER A 170 -5.40 2.99 -44.86
C SER A 170 -4.11 2.82 -45.65
N GLY A 171 -3.72 1.57 -45.96
CA GLY A 171 -2.46 1.21 -46.61
C GLY A 171 -1.27 1.15 -45.66
N SER A 172 -1.49 1.31 -44.36
CA SER A 172 -0.47 1.16 -43.30
C SER A 172 -1.01 0.28 -42.19
N PRO A 173 -0.26 -0.74 -41.75
CA PRO A 173 -0.68 -1.58 -40.62
C PRO A 173 -0.81 -0.74 -39.34
N VAL A 174 -1.90 -0.92 -38.60
CA VAL A 174 -2.14 -0.26 -37.32
C VAL A 174 -1.91 -1.27 -36.21
N GLU A 175 -1.01 -0.95 -35.27
CA GLU A 175 -0.78 -1.75 -34.08
C GLU A 175 -2.04 -1.82 -33.23
N LEU A 176 -2.42 -3.02 -32.79
CA LEU A 176 -3.62 -3.22 -32.03
C LEU A 176 -3.33 -3.12 -30.53
N ILE A 177 -3.18 -1.88 -30.05
CA ILE A 177 -3.04 -1.56 -28.63
C ILE A 177 -4.41 -1.22 -28.06
N ARG A 178 -4.78 -1.83 -26.96
CA ARG A 178 -6.07 -1.61 -26.28
C ARG A 178 -5.89 -1.16 -24.82
N PRO A 179 -6.60 -0.12 -24.38
CA PRO A 179 -6.62 0.23 -22.96
C PRO A 179 -7.30 -0.86 -22.15
N VAL A 180 -6.69 -1.22 -21.02
CA VAL A 180 -7.25 -2.14 -20.04
C VAL A 180 -8.08 -1.35 -19.04
N ILE A 181 -9.35 -1.74 -18.87
CA ILE A 181 -10.27 -1.11 -17.90
C ILE A 181 -9.83 -1.42 -16.48
N ALA A 182 -9.49 -2.69 -16.22
CA ALA A 182 -9.02 -3.10 -14.91
C ALA A 182 -8.20 -4.38 -14.98
N VAL A 183 -7.32 -4.55 -14.00
CA VAL A 183 -6.52 -5.76 -13.77
C VAL A 183 -7.05 -6.44 -12.51
N ASN A 184 -7.41 -7.71 -12.62
CA ASN A 184 -7.90 -8.55 -11.53
C ASN A 184 -9.06 -7.93 -10.73
N LYS A 185 -10.02 -7.36 -11.44
CA LYS A 185 -11.28 -6.82 -10.91
C LYS A 185 -12.47 -7.55 -11.51
N ALA A 186 -13.60 -7.47 -10.84
CA ALA A 186 -14.86 -7.95 -11.41
C ALA A 186 -15.16 -7.20 -12.71
N ARG A 187 -15.56 -7.94 -13.76
CA ARG A 187 -15.93 -7.34 -15.03
C ARG A 187 -17.27 -6.61 -14.88
N THR A 188 -17.30 -5.35 -15.28
CA THR A 188 -18.49 -4.48 -15.16
C THR A 188 -19.06 -4.02 -16.49
N ASN A 189 -18.33 -4.19 -17.60
CA ASN A 189 -18.75 -3.78 -18.92
C ASN A 189 -18.06 -4.64 -20.02
N SER A 190 -18.26 -4.28 -21.31
CA SER A 190 -17.67 -4.97 -22.45
C SER A 190 -16.23 -4.57 -22.80
N GLY A 191 -15.56 -3.75 -21.97
CA GLY A 191 -14.16 -3.36 -22.20
C GLY A 191 -13.18 -4.50 -21.94
N VAL A 192 -11.90 -4.20 -22.13
CA VAL A 192 -10.80 -5.15 -21.91
C VAL A 192 -10.47 -5.22 -20.43
N PHE A 193 -10.53 -6.41 -19.87
CA PHE A 193 -10.12 -6.72 -18.49
C PHE A 193 -8.98 -7.74 -18.56
N LEU A 194 -7.93 -7.49 -17.79
CA LEU A 194 -6.80 -8.40 -17.69
C LEU A 194 -6.91 -9.22 -16.40
N TYR A 195 -6.80 -10.53 -16.53
CA TYR A 195 -6.73 -11.44 -15.38
C TYR A 195 -5.38 -12.14 -15.40
N THR A 196 -4.67 -12.08 -14.28
CA THR A 196 -3.40 -12.76 -14.09
C THR A 196 -3.61 -14.06 -13.31
N TYR A 197 -2.56 -14.86 -13.23
CA TYR A 197 -2.58 -16.12 -12.48
C TYR A 197 -2.91 -15.92 -10.99
N ASP A 198 -2.57 -14.75 -10.44
CA ASP A 198 -2.83 -14.42 -9.03
C ASP A 198 -4.31 -14.14 -8.71
N PHE A 199 -5.16 -14.06 -9.73
CA PHE A 199 -6.57 -13.69 -9.53
C PHE A 199 -7.34 -14.73 -8.72
N ASN A 200 -7.16 -16.02 -9.04
CA ASN A 200 -7.85 -17.12 -8.38
C ASN A 200 -7.03 -18.42 -8.47
N ALA A 201 -7.19 -19.31 -7.47
CA ALA A 201 -6.50 -20.60 -7.37
C ALA A 201 -6.84 -21.62 -8.48
N LEU A 202 -7.89 -21.39 -9.26
CA LEU A 202 -8.17 -22.24 -10.41
C LEU A 202 -7.18 -21.91 -11.54
N PRO A 203 -6.60 -22.92 -12.24
CA PRO A 203 -5.80 -22.66 -13.42
C PRO A 203 -6.70 -21.99 -14.45
N ILE A 204 -6.76 -20.68 -14.41
CA ILE A 204 -7.40 -19.90 -15.44
C ILE A 204 -6.45 -20.01 -16.62
N LEU A 205 -6.81 -20.86 -17.57
CA LEU A 205 -6.40 -20.65 -18.94
C LEU A 205 -6.58 -19.15 -19.17
N MET A 206 -5.53 -18.45 -19.53
CA MET A 206 -5.58 -17.00 -19.74
C MET A 206 -6.63 -16.72 -20.82
N LEU A 207 -7.88 -16.53 -20.41
CA LEU A 207 -8.99 -16.32 -21.30
C LEU A 207 -9.10 -14.82 -21.49
N LEU A 208 -8.44 -14.33 -22.53
CA LEU A 208 -8.60 -12.96 -22.99
C LEU A 208 -9.99 -12.88 -23.67
N PHE A 209 -11.03 -12.47 -22.92
CA PHE A 209 -12.33 -12.19 -23.50
C PHE A 209 -12.30 -10.83 -24.18
N LEU A 210 -12.01 -10.82 -25.46
CA LEU A 210 -12.27 -9.69 -26.33
C LEU A 210 -13.72 -9.78 -26.79
N THR A 211 -14.63 -9.05 -26.16
CA THR A 211 -15.93 -8.78 -26.76
C THR A 211 -15.91 -7.35 -27.29
N THR A 212 -15.75 -7.21 -28.59
CA THR A 212 -16.11 -5.98 -29.28
C THR A 212 -17.63 -5.92 -29.37
N SER A 213 -18.20 -4.73 -29.33
CA SER A 213 -19.64 -4.47 -29.54
C SER A 213 -20.11 -4.81 -30.98
N SER A 214 -19.24 -5.36 -31.79
CA SER A 214 -19.47 -5.88 -33.13
C SER A 214 -18.95 -7.33 -33.21
N GLY A 215 -19.70 -8.26 -32.69
CA GLY A 215 -19.85 -9.68 -33.00
C GLY A 215 -18.69 -10.46 -33.62
N LEU A 216 -17.43 -10.26 -33.30
CA LEU A 216 -16.35 -11.19 -33.60
C LEU A 216 -15.94 -11.91 -32.33
N ALA A 217 -16.42 -13.14 -32.17
CA ALA A 217 -15.79 -14.12 -31.31
C ALA A 217 -14.59 -14.75 -32.07
N LEU A 218 -13.43 -14.70 -31.44
CA LEU A 218 -12.27 -15.53 -31.83
C LEU A 218 -12.26 -16.74 -30.93
#